data_c4e03f0b45fb762e15365903d528fef4
#
_entry.id   c4e03f0b45fb762e15365903d528fef4
#
_cell.length_a   1.000
_cell.length_b   1.000
_cell.length_c   1.000
_cell.angle_alpha   90.00
_cell.angle_beta   90.00
_cell.angle_gamma   90.00
#
_symmetry.space_group_name_H-M   'P 1'
#
loop_
_entity.id
_entity.type
_entity.pdbx_description
1 polymer ?
#
loop_
_entity_poly.entity_id
_entity_poly.type
_entity_poly.pdbx_seq_one_letter_code
_entity_poly.pdbx_strand_id
1 'polypeptide(L)'
;MKTFLIQPNDSDQRLDRFLKKMLPSLPNSLLYKAIRKKQIKVNRKRCTGETRLQTGDEIAIFLPDDCLQPAAPAAEKKSVHGNAESLSVCYEDAHLLVLYKPIGMLVHSDAGHADHCLVDNLHAYLQQKGDYHPEQEQSFAPAICNRLDRNTEGLVLAAKEAATLRELNRLIRENRIQKTYLCVLTATPPKQTDILHAYHWKDEKTNTVTISDHPKAGYREIITEYRVLQQQNGLCLAEITLHTGRTHQIRAHMAHIHAPLAGDSKYGDRRKNESLHLKHQLLCAYQLQFHPEADSCLAYLNGKTVTASLPDFVSRFFPTFSSKNRK
;
A
#
# COMPACT_ATOMS: atom_id res chain seq x y z
N MET A 1 -32.26 -18.43 -9.93
CA MET A 1 -30.95 -18.62 -10.60
C MET A 1 -30.34 -17.26 -10.86
N LYS A 2 -29.09 -17.03 -10.46
CA LYS A 2 -28.35 -15.76 -10.68
C LYS A 2 -27.16 -16.04 -11.57
N THR A 3 -26.89 -15.18 -12.55
CA THR A 3 -25.78 -15.32 -13.49
C THR A 3 -24.90 -14.07 -13.42
N PHE A 4 -23.57 -14.26 -13.50
CA PHE A 4 -22.60 -13.20 -13.63
C PHE A 4 -21.76 -13.43 -14.88
N LEU A 5 -21.54 -12.41 -15.67
CA LEU A 5 -20.58 -12.38 -16.77
C LEU A 5 -19.30 -11.73 -16.29
N ILE A 6 -18.17 -12.40 -16.41
CA ILE A 6 -16.87 -11.89 -15.93
C ILE A 6 -16.37 -10.78 -16.85
N GLN A 7 -16.18 -9.60 -16.26
CA GLN A 7 -15.64 -8.42 -16.91
C GLN A 7 -14.09 -8.43 -16.88
N PRO A 8 -13.40 -7.61 -17.68
CA PRO A 8 -11.93 -7.53 -17.67
C PRO A 8 -11.33 -7.30 -16.27
N ASN A 9 -11.93 -6.41 -15.47
CA ASN A 9 -11.49 -6.14 -14.10
C ASN A 9 -11.78 -7.26 -13.10
N ASP A 10 -12.63 -8.23 -13.45
CA ASP A 10 -12.93 -9.40 -12.63
C ASP A 10 -12.14 -10.63 -13.03
N SER A 11 -11.38 -10.57 -14.13
CA SER A 11 -10.60 -11.69 -14.65
C SER A 11 -9.39 -12.02 -13.77
N ASP A 12 -8.85 -13.22 -13.97
CA ASP A 12 -7.65 -13.73 -13.29
C ASP A 12 -7.72 -13.76 -11.75
N GLN A 13 -8.91 -13.68 -11.19
CA GLN A 13 -9.13 -13.93 -9.76
C GLN A 13 -9.75 -15.33 -9.55
N ARG A 14 -9.62 -15.84 -8.32
CA ARG A 14 -10.25 -17.11 -7.93
C ARG A 14 -11.76 -16.95 -7.83
N LEU A 15 -12.51 -17.95 -8.27
CA LEU A 15 -13.97 -17.98 -8.17
C LEU A 15 -14.47 -17.72 -6.74
N ASP A 16 -13.85 -18.34 -5.73
CA ASP A 16 -14.26 -18.14 -4.33
C ASP A 16 -14.10 -16.68 -3.87
N ARG A 17 -13.04 -15.99 -4.31
CA ARG A 17 -12.81 -14.57 -4.00
C ARG A 17 -13.82 -13.67 -4.71
N PHE A 18 -14.09 -13.92 -5.97
CA PHE A 18 -15.12 -13.17 -6.72
C PHE A 18 -16.48 -13.31 -6.04
N LEU A 19 -16.92 -14.54 -5.76
CA LEU A 19 -18.22 -14.80 -5.17
C LEU A 19 -18.37 -14.21 -3.76
N LYS A 20 -17.32 -14.19 -2.95
CA LYS A 20 -17.34 -13.53 -1.64
C LYS A 20 -17.59 -12.01 -1.74
N LYS A 21 -17.11 -11.36 -2.77
CA LYS A 21 -17.35 -9.95 -3.02
C LYS A 21 -18.78 -9.70 -3.54
N MET A 22 -19.24 -10.57 -4.45
CA MET A 22 -20.55 -10.45 -5.07
C MET A 22 -21.72 -10.86 -4.16
N LEU A 23 -21.45 -11.76 -3.21
CA LEU A 23 -22.41 -12.34 -2.29
C LEU A 23 -21.90 -12.25 -0.84
N PRO A 24 -21.68 -11.05 -0.29
CA PRO A 24 -21.08 -10.88 1.05
C PRO A 24 -21.95 -11.45 2.17
N SER A 25 -23.26 -11.56 1.96
CA SER A 25 -24.21 -12.18 2.91
C SER A 25 -24.12 -13.70 2.93
N LEU A 26 -23.49 -14.33 1.92
CA LEU A 26 -23.40 -15.80 1.83
C LEU A 26 -22.27 -16.32 2.73
N PRO A 27 -22.55 -17.12 3.79
CA PRO A 27 -21.52 -17.67 4.65
C PRO A 27 -20.51 -18.52 3.87
N ASN A 28 -19.23 -18.43 4.21
CA ASN A 28 -18.17 -19.19 3.54
C ASN A 28 -18.44 -20.70 3.50
N SER A 29 -18.95 -21.26 4.60
CA SER A 29 -19.31 -22.69 4.68
C SER A 29 -20.37 -23.09 3.64
N LEU A 30 -21.38 -22.23 3.44
CA LEU A 30 -22.44 -22.45 2.45
C LEU A 30 -21.92 -22.26 1.01
N LEU A 31 -21.07 -21.27 0.77
CA LEU A 31 -20.41 -21.05 -0.52
C LEU A 31 -19.64 -22.31 -0.97
N TYR A 32 -18.74 -22.82 -0.12
CA TYR A 32 -17.97 -24.03 -0.46
C TYR A 32 -18.82 -25.29 -0.56
N LYS A 33 -19.91 -25.38 0.23
CA LYS A 33 -20.89 -26.46 0.11
C LYS A 33 -21.62 -26.41 -1.24
N ALA A 34 -22.01 -25.21 -1.70
CA ALA A 34 -22.68 -25.01 -2.99
C ALA A 34 -21.76 -25.38 -4.17
N ILE A 35 -20.48 -25.01 -4.11
CA ILE A 35 -19.48 -25.40 -5.13
C ILE A 35 -19.37 -26.94 -5.18
N ARG A 36 -19.20 -27.60 -4.03
CA ARG A 36 -19.12 -29.08 -3.96
C ARG A 36 -20.38 -29.79 -4.47
N LYS A 37 -21.57 -29.22 -4.16
CA LYS A 37 -22.87 -29.75 -4.63
C LYS A 37 -23.16 -29.39 -6.08
N LYS A 38 -22.23 -28.77 -6.82
CA LYS A 38 -22.38 -28.38 -8.23
C LYS A 38 -23.51 -27.37 -8.49
N GLN A 39 -23.90 -26.64 -7.45
CA GLN A 39 -24.89 -25.57 -7.52
C GLN A 39 -24.29 -24.26 -8.06
N ILE A 40 -22.97 -24.23 -8.25
CA ILE A 40 -22.24 -23.16 -8.91
C ILE A 40 -21.47 -23.77 -10.07
N LYS A 41 -21.59 -23.17 -11.25
CA LYS A 41 -20.94 -23.61 -12.49
C LYS A 41 -20.29 -22.44 -13.18
N VAL A 42 -19.15 -22.67 -13.83
CA VAL A 42 -18.48 -21.72 -14.74
C VAL A 42 -18.60 -22.31 -16.15
N ASN A 43 -19.15 -21.56 -17.10
CA ASN A 43 -19.40 -21.99 -18.48
C ASN A 43 -20.14 -23.34 -18.53
N ARG A 44 -21.17 -23.49 -17.68
CA ARG A 44 -21.96 -24.72 -17.52
C ARG A 44 -21.17 -25.93 -17.02
N LYS A 45 -19.85 -25.81 -16.75
CA LYS A 45 -18.96 -26.87 -16.26
C LYS A 45 -18.83 -26.85 -14.74
N ARG A 46 -18.38 -27.97 -14.17
CA ARG A 46 -17.99 -28.06 -12.75
C ARG A 46 -16.78 -27.15 -12.49
N CYS A 47 -16.77 -26.55 -11.31
CA CYS A 47 -15.69 -25.68 -10.89
C CYS A 47 -15.29 -25.98 -9.44
N THR A 48 -14.15 -25.46 -9.04
CA THR A 48 -13.66 -25.42 -7.65
C THR A 48 -13.57 -23.96 -7.18
N GLY A 49 -13.44 -23.73 -5.89
CA GLY A 49 -13.21 -22.37 -5.37
C GLY A 49 -11.92 -21.73 -5.93
N GLU A 50 -10.97 -22.55 -6.36
CA GLU A 50 -9.68 -22.10 -6.92
C GLU A 50 -9.71 -21.85 -8.43
N THR A 51 -10.83 -22.20 -9.11
CA THR A 51 -10.99 -21.93 -10.54
C THR A 51 -10.67 -20.47 -10.83
N ARG A 52 -9.72 -20.24 -11.75
CA ARG A 52 -9.36 -18.90 -12.24
C ARG A 52 -10.37 -18.47 -13.29
N LEU A 53 -10.93 -17.30 -13.09
CA LEU A 53 -11.94 -16.73 -13.98
C LEU A 53 -11.26 -15.99 -15.15
N GLN A 54 -11.84 -16.13 -16.35
CA GLN A 54 -11.39 -15.41 -17.55
C GLN A 54 -12.47 -14.40 -17.96
N THR A 55 -12.06 -13.33 -18.62
CA THR A 55 -13.02 -12.40 -19.23
C THR A 55 -13.97 -13.15 -20.16
N GLY A 56 -15.27 -12.90 -20.01
CA GLY A 56 -16.32 -13.57 -20.77
C GLY A 56 -16.81 -14.90 -20.16
N ASP A 57 -16.21 -15.37 -19.07
CA ASP A 57 -16.74 -16.53 -18.34
C ASP A 57 -18.15 -16.23 -17.78
N GLU A 58 -19.06 -17.16 -17.91
CA GLU A 58 -20.39 -17.12 -17.33
C GLU A 58 -20.46 -17.98 -16.05
N ILE A 59 -20.76 -17.33 -14.92
CA ILE A 59 -20.96 -18.01 -13.64
C ILE A 59 -22.45 -18.15 -13.40
N ALA A 60 -22.98 -19.38 -13.36
CA ALA A 60 -24.37 -19.67 -13.01
C ALA A 60 -24.47 -20.22 -11.58
N ILE A 61 -25.36 -19.63 -10.78
CA ILE A 61 -25.58 -19.98 -9.37
C ILE A 61 -27.02 -20.47 -9.19
N PHE A 62 -27.15 -21.71 -8.72
CA PHE A 62 -28.40 -22.41 -8.48
C PHE A 62 -28.64 -22.54 -6.97
N LEU A 63 -28.81 -21.42 -6.30
CA LEU A 63 -29.20 -21.33 -4.89
C LEU A 63 -30.56 -20.65 -4.76
N PRO A 64 -31.31 -20.89 -3.66
CA PRO A 64 -32.51 -20.14 -3.35
C PRO A 64 -32.25 -18.63 -3.29
N ASP A 65 -33.23 -17.83 -3.69
CA ASP A 65 -33.07 -16.36 -3.78
C ASP A 65 -32.78 -15.74 -2.40
N ASP A 66 -33.26 -16.33 -1.31
CA ASP A 66 -32.95 -15.93 0.07
C ASP A 66 -31.43 -15.98 0.38
N CYS A 67 -30.71 -16.91 -0.26
CA CYS A 67 -29.26 -17.03 -0.14
C CYS A 67 -28.48 -16.09 -1.10
N LEU A 68 -29.19 -15.55 -2.09
CA LEU A 68 -28.64 -14.71 -3.17
C LEU A 68 -29.00 -13.25 -3.02
N GLN A 69 -29.68 -12.90 -1.91
CA GLN A 69 -29.90 -11.50 -1.65
C GLN A 69 -28.54 -10.79 -1.67
N PRO A 70 -28.34 -9.79 -2.53
CA PRO A 70 -27.25 -8.87 -2.32
C PRO A 70 -27.40 -8.44 -0.87
N ALA A 71 -26.28 -8.35 -0.14
CA ALA A 71 -26.32 -7.68 1.16
C ALA A 71 -27.21 -6.47 0.97
N ALA A 72 -28.27 -6.34 1.80
CA ALA A 72 -29.33 -5.33 1.67
C ALA A 72 -28.69 -4.07 1.13
N PRO A 73 -29.18 -3.54 -0.04
CA PRO A 73 -28.47 -2.70 -0.99
C PRO A 73 -27.43 -1.93 -0.23
N ALA A 74 -26.14 -2.34 -0.37
CA ALA A 74 -25.07 -2.19 0.62
C ALA A 74 -25.16 -0.78 1.13
N ALA A 75 -25.67 -0.64 2.34
CA ALA A 75 -26.37 0.51 2.86
C ALA A 75 -25.78 1.76 2.22
N GLU A 76 -26.48 2.28 1.22
CA GLU A 76 -26.04 3.32 0.29
C GLU A 76 -24.57 3.12 -0.03
N LYS A 77 -24.20 2.46 -1.16
CA LYS A 77 -22.79 2.31 -1.61
C LYS A 77 -22.13 3.61 -1.20
N LYS A 78 -21.45 3.61 -0.05
CA LYS A 78 -21.13 4.77 0.80
C LYS A 78 -20.87 5.93 -0.12
N SER A 79 -21.76 6.93 -0.11
CA SER A 79 -21.54 8.16 -0.87
C SER A 79 -20.08 8.45 -0.68
N VAL A 80 -19.29 8.53 -1.77
CA VAL A 80 -17.85 8.57 -1.66
C VAL A 80 -17.55 9.78 -0.79
N HIS A 81 -17.25 9.51 0.50
CA HIS A 81 -16.98 10.56 1.48
C HIS A 81 -15.56 11.13 1.27
N GLY A 82 -14.91 10.77 0.17
CA GLY A 82 -13.60 11.29 -0.20
C GLY A 82 -13.69 12.74 -0.70
N ASN A 83 -12.66 13.51 -0.41
CA ASN A 83 -12.48 14.83 -0.98
C ASN A 83 -11.45 14.74 -2.12
N ALA A 84 -11.92 14.83 -3.38
CA ALA A 84 -11.07 14.80 -4.57
C ALA A 84 -10.05 15.93 -4.59
N GLU A 85 -10.40 17.11 -4.09
CA GLU A 85 -9.52 18.30 -4.04
C GLU A 85 -8.34 18.12 -3.07
N SER A 86 -8.47 17.23 -2.09
CA SER A 86 -7.40 16.93 -1.13
C SER A 86 -6.39 15.90 -1.65
N LEU A 87 -6.59 15.35 -2.86
CA LEU A 87 -5.69 14.37 -3.45
C LEU A 87 -4.55 15.06 -4.22
N SER A 88 -3.32 14.88 -3.76
CA SER A 88 -2.12 15.37 -4.47
C SER A 88 -1.59 14.28 -5.39
N VAL A 89 -1.67 14.51 -6.72
CA VAL A 89 -1.21 13.59 -7.76
C VAL A 89 0.18 14.01 -8.23
N CYS A 90 1.18 13.15 -8.07
CA CYS A 90 2.56 13.36 -8.52
C CYS A 90 2.81 12.83 -9.94
N TYR A 91 2.11 11.77 -10.32
CA TYR A 91 2.12 11.18 -11.65
C TYR A 91 0.81 10.46 -11.91
N GLU A 92 0.35 10.51 -13.14
CA GLU A 92 -0.83 9.79 -13.59
C GLU A 92 -0.69 9.42 -15.07
N ASP A 93 -1.16 8.20 -15.41
CA ASP A 93 -1.37 7.77 -16.79
C ASP A 93 -2.72 7.00 -16.91
N ALA A 94 -2.90 6.27 -18.02
CA ALA A 94 -4.13 5.50 -18.25
C ALA A 94 -4.32 4.37 -17.21
N HIS A 95 -3.26 3.86 -16.60
CA HIS A 95 -3.26 2.63 -15.81
C HIS A 95 -3.08 2.85 -14.31
N LEU A 96 -2.29 3.85 -13.90
CA LEU A 96 -1.90 4.04 -12.51
C LEU A 96 -1.76 5.52 -12.12
N LEU A 97 -1.70 5.74 -10.79
CA LEU A 97 -1.34 7.02 -10.19
C LEU A 97 -0.20 6.83 -9.18
N VAL A 98 0.63 7.87 -9.05
CA VAL A 98 1.50 8.06 -7.90
C VAL A 98 0.98 9.27 -7.13
N LEU A 99 0.55 9.04 -5.90
CA LEU A 99 -0.08 10.03 -5.04
C LEU A 99 0.89 10.48 -3.97
N TYR A 100 0.76 11.73 -3.50
CA TYR A 100 1.42 12.18 -2.30
C TYR A 100 0.45 12.09 -1.12
N LYS A 101 0.80 11.30 -0.10
CA LYS A 101 0.03 11.18 1.14
C LYS A 101 0.59 12.16 2.18
N PRO A 102 -0.18 13.11 2.70
CA PRO A 102 0.26 13.99 3.78
C PRO A 102 0.35 13.25 5.13
N ILE A 103 1.04 13.90 6.09
CA ILE A 103 1.07 13.45 7.50
C ILE A 103 -0.37 13.44 8.07
N GLY A 104 -0.66 12.48 8.95
CA GLY A 104 -1.94 12.36 9.63
C GLY A 104 -3.01 11.59 8.87
N MET A 105 -2.92 11.49 7.54
CA MET A 105 -3.87 10.74 6.70
C MET A 105 -3.61 9.23 6.77
N LEU A 106 -4.68 8.44 6.89
CA LEU A 106 -4.63 6.99 6.75
C LEU A 106 -4.67 6.60 5.26
N VAL A 107 -4.04 5.50 4.91
CA VAL A 107 -4.16 4.92 3.55
C VAL A 107 -5.53 4.26 3.37
N HIS A 108 -5.95 3.45 4.34
CA HIS A 108 -7.25 2.79 4.40
C HIS A 108 -7.95 3.17 5.71
N SER A 109 -9.28 3.21 5.70
CA SER A 109 -10.06 3.43 6.91
C SER A 109 -9.83 2.29 7.92
N ASP A 110 -9.61 2.63 9.19
CA ASP A 110 -9.62 1.69 10.30
C ASP A 110 -11.03 1.58 10.90
N ALA A 111 -11.36 0.43 11.52
CA ALA A 111 -12.61 0.23 12.23
C ALA A 111 -12.71 1.24 13.40
N GLY A 112 -13.45 2.33 13.19
CA GLY A 112 -13.64 3.42 14.18
C GLY A 112 -13.21 4.81 13.71
N HIS A 113 -12.52 4.94 12.58
CA HIS A 113 -12.17 6.22 11.97
C HIS A 113 -12.67 6.21 10.52
N ALA A 114 -13.91 6.65 10.32
CA ALA A 114 -14.61 6.59 9.03
C ALA A 114 -14.27 7.76 8.09
N ASP A 115 -13.46 8.74 8.52
CA ASP A 115 -13.35 9.99 7.80
C ASP A 115 -12.05 10.08 6.97
N HIS A 116 -12.24 10.13 5.63
CA HIS A 116 -11.28 10.63 4.64
C HIS A 116 -9.91 9.93 4.61
N CYS A 117 -9.88 8.64 4.27
CA CYS A 117 -8.62 7.98 3.96
C CYS A 117 -8.18 8.24 2.50
N LEU A 118 -6.93 7.93 2.18
CA LEU A 118 -6.37 8.15 0.85
C LEU A 118 -7.14 7.38 -0.24
N VAL A 119 -7.64 6.16 0.06
CA VAL A 119 -8.46 5.37 -0.88
C VAL A 119 -9.78 6.05 -1.19
N ASP A 120 -10.45 6.66 -0.19
CA ASP A 120 -11.72 7.35 -0.41
C ASP A 120 -11.50 8.58 -1.32
N ASN A 121 -10.41 9.33 -1.09
CA ASN A 121 -10.05 10.47 -1.93
C ASN A 121 -9.69 10.04 -3.36
N LEU A 122 -8.99 8.92 -3.53
CA LEU A 122 -8.70 8.33 -4.85
C LEU A 122 -9.99 7.99 -5.60
N HIS A 123 -10.95 7.35 -4.94
CA HIS A 123 -12.23 7.00 -5.58
C HIS A 123 -13.00 8.25 -5.98
N ALA A 124 -13.09 9.27 -5.09
CA ALA A 124 -13.74 10.53 -5.41
C ALA A 124 -13.10 11.24 -6.62
N TYR A 125 -11.77 11.29 -6.64
CA TYR A 125 -11.01 11.88 -7.74
C TYR A 125 -11.29 11.19 -9.07
N LEU A 126 -11.19 9.84 -9.11
CA LEU A 126 -11.38 9.08 -10.34
C LEU A 126 -12.84 9.11 -10.81
N GLN A 127 -13.82 9.16 -9.89
CA GLN A 127 -15.23 9.36 -10.24
C GLN A 127 -15.49 10.74 -10.84
N GLN A 128 -14.97 11.80 -10.23
CA GLN A 128 -15.09 13.16 -10.75
C GLN A 128 -14.47 13.31 -12.14
N LYS A 129 -13.35 12.59 -12.37
CA LYS A 129 -12.66 12.59 -13.66
C LYS A 129 -13.36 11.73 -14.72
N GLY A 130 -14.25 10.82 -14.34
CA GLY A 130 -14.88 9.85 -15.22
C GLY A 130 -14.04 8.61 -15.54
N ASP A 131 -12.96 8.38 -14.79
CA ASP A 131 -12.09 7.20 -14.95
C ASP A 131 -12.57 5.99 -14.10
N TYR A 132 -13.56 6.19 -13.21
CA TYR A 132 -14.12 5.14 -12.36
C TYR A 132 -15.63 5.30 -12.19
N HIS A 133 -16.37 4.26 -12.53
CA HIS A 133 -17.84 4.18 -12.46
C HIS A 133 -18.23 2.99 -11.58
N PRO A 134 -18.42 3.17 -10.25
CA PRO A 134 -18.69 2.06 -9.33
C PRO A 134 -19.96 1.27 -9.68
N GLU A 135 -20.93 1.88 -10.35
CA GLU A 135 -22.15 1.22 -10.82
C GLU A 135 -21.90 0.26 -11.99
N GLN A 136 -20.82 0.45 -12.76
CA GLN A 136 -20.43 -0.40 -13.88
C GLN A 136 -19.46 -1.53 -13.47
N GLU A 137 -18.84 -1.41 -12.30
CA GLU A 137 -17.91 -2.39 -11.76
C GLU A 137 -18.64 -3.45 -10.91
N GLN A 138 -18.24 -4.70 -11.06
CA GLN A 138 -18.80 -5.79 -10.27
C GLN A 138 -18.02 -6.00 -8.96
N SER A 139 -16.76 -6.40 -9.04
CA SER A 139 -15.97 -6.76 -7.86
C SER A 139 -14.72 -5.91 -7.67
N PHE A 140 -14.36 -5.10 -8.65
CA PHE A 140 -13.16 -4.27 -8.62
C PHE A 140 -13.47 -2.85 -8.15
N ALA A 141 -12.50 -2.24 -7.53
CA ALA A 141 -12.39 -0.79 -7.33
C ALA A 141 -10.91 -0.40 -7.44
N PRO A 142 -10.60 0.82 -7.92
CA PRO A 142 -9.24 1.35 -7.93
C PRO A 142 -8.58 1.21 -6.56
N ALA A 143 -7.34 0.77 -6.51
CA ALA A 143 -6.75 0.33 -5.27
C ALA A 143 -5.32 0.83 -5.07
N ILE A 144 -4.97 1.08 -3.82
CA ILE A 144 -3.61 1.44 -3.42
C ILE A 144 -2.76 0.19 -3.29
N CYS A 145 -1.54 0.22 -3.85
CA CYS A 145 -0.64 -0.93 -3.95
C CYS A 145 0.36 -1.03 -2.80
N ASN A 146 0.66 0.08 -2.10
CA ASN A 146 1.55 0.11 -0.95
C ASN A 146 0.99 1.02 0.13
N ARG A 147 1.45 0.85 1.35
CA ARG A 147 0.97 1.66 2.47
C ARG A 147 2.11 2.38 3.17
N LEU A 148 1.80 3.55 3.69
CA LEU A 148 2.61 4.30 4.62
C LEU A 148 1.92 4.36 5.98
N ASP A 149 2.70 4.52 7.03
CA ASP A 149 2.16 4.77 8.36
C ASP A 149 1.36 6.09 8.37
N ARG A 150 0.42 6.26 9.31
CA ARG A 150 -0.42 7.46 9.42
C ARG A 150 0.41 8.76 9.38
N ASN A 151 1.51 8.79 10.13
CA ASN A 151 2.37 9.97 10.26
C ASN A 151 3.63 9.92 9.38
N THR A 152 3.68 9.03 8.39
CA THR A 152 4.69 9.05 7.31
C THR A 152 4.06 9.69 6.09
N GLU A 153 4.71 10.69 5.54
CA GLU A 153 4.30 11.36 4.30
C GLU A 153 4.99 10.77 3.06
N GLY A 154 4.54 11.15 1.87
CA GLY A 154 5.21 10.86 0.62
C GLY A 154 4.44 9.95 -0.33
N LEU A 155 5.17 9.33 -1.26
CA LEU A 155 4.64 8.68 -2.45
C LEU A 155 3.95 7.35 -2.15
N VAL A 156 2.77 7.19 -2.74
CA VAL A 156 1.94 5.99 -2.68
C VAL A 156 1.46 5.64 -4.09
N LEU A 157 1.53 4.35 -4.45
CA LEU A 157 1.09 3.83 -5.75
C LEU A 157 -0.37 3.41 -5.70
N ALA A 158 -1.11 3.76 -6.75
CA ALA A 158 -2.50 3.33 -6.95
C ALA A 158 -2.70 2.79 -8.37
N ALA A 159 -3.52 1.74 -8.51
CA ALA A 159 -3.92 1.15 -9.78
C ALA A 159 -5.35 1.55 -10.13
N LYS A 160 -5.59 1.90 -11.39
CA LYS A 160 -6.92 2.22 -11.92
C LYS A 160 -7.70 0.97 -12.33
N GLU A 161 -7.01 -0.14 -12.62
CA GLU A 161 -7.57 -1.39 -13.12
C GLU A 161 -6.94 -2.63 -12.46
N ALA A 162 -7.63 -3.76 -12.51
CA ALA A 162 -7.21 -4.98 -11.81
C ALA A 162 -5.93 -5.59 -12.39
N ALA A 163 -5.70 -5.49 -13.69
CA ALA A 163 -4.47 -5.98 -14.34
C ALA A 163 -3.26 -5.22 -13.81
N THR A 164 -3.33 -3.89 -13.80
CA THR A 164 -2.30 -3.00 -13.25
C THR A 164 -2.07 -3.23 -11.75
N LEU A 165 -3.14 -3.44 -10.97
CA LEU A 165 -3.02 -3.76 -9.55
C LEU A 165 -2.21 -5.05 -9.32
N ARG A 166 -2.49 -6.10 -10.09
CA ARG A 166 -1.75 -7.37 -10.00
C ARG A 166 -0.28 -7.18 -10.36
N GLU A 167 -0.02 -6.46 -11.44
CA GLU A 167 1.34 -6.21 -11.91
C GLU A 167 2.13 -5.34 -10.93
N LEU A 168 1.60 -4.22 -10.46
CA LEU A 168 2.26 -3.39 -9.44
C LEU A 168 2.55 -4.17 -8.16
N ASN A 169 1.62 -5.03 -7.71
CA ASN A 169 1.86 -5.90 -6.56
C ASN A 169 2.96 -6.94 -6.83
N ARG A 170 3.07 -7.46 -8.07
CA ARG A 170 4.16 -8.34 -8.48
C ARG A 170 5.50 -7.60 -8.45
N LEU A 171 5.58 -6.45 -9.10
CA LEU A 171 6.78 -5.62 -9.15
C LEU A 171 7.26 -5.19 -7.76
N ILE A 172 6.34 -4.83 -6.85
CA ILE A 172 6.66 -4.50 -5.45
C ILE A 172 7.24 -5.73 -4.73
N ARG A 173 6.64 -6.91 -4.88
CA ARG A 173 7.09 -8.15 -4.24
C ARG A 173 8.46 -8.60 -4.76
N GLU A 174 8.74 -8.37 -6.02
CA GLU A 174 9.99 -8.74 -6.70
C GLU A 174 11.06 -7.64 -6.65
N ASN A 175 10.82 -6.58 -5.86
CA ASN A 175 11.70 -5.42 -5.72
C ASN A 175 12.04 -4.71 -7.05
N ARG A 176 11.12 -4.77 -8.01
CA ARG A 176 11.21 -4.07 -9.30
C ARG A 176 10.72 -2.63 -9.23
N ILE A 177 10.28 -2.18 -8.07
CA ILE A 177 10.00 -0.78 -7.74
C ILE A 177 10.86 -0.42 -6.55
N GLN A 178 11.96 0.29 -6.82
CA GLN A 178 12.82 0.80 -5.77
C GLN A 178 12.13 1.95 -5.03
N LYS A 179 12.09 1.87 -3.71
CA LYS A 179 11.48 2.85 -2.81
C LYS A 179 12.56 3.53 -2.00
N THR A 180 12.72 4.83 -2.20
CA THR A 180 13.71 5.64 -1.49
C THR A 180 12.99 6.63 -0.57
N TYR A 181 13.44 6.71 0.67
CA TYR A 181 12.90 7.59 1.70
C TYR A 181 13.95 8.61 2.12
N LEU A 182 13.50 9.77 2.58
CA LEU A 182 14.31 10.72 3.34
C LEU A 182 13.85 10.69 4.79
N CYS A 183 14.80 10.70 5.72
CA CYS A 183 14.49 10.80 7.15
C CYS A 183 15.54 11.63 7.89
N VAL A 184 15.13 12.15 9.05
CA VAL A 184 16.06 12.78 10.00
C VAL A 184 16.24 11.84 11.19
N LEU A 185 17.49 11.55 11.52
CA LEU A 185 17.89 10.71 12.64
C LEU A 185 18.40 11.59 13.79
N THR A 186 18.18 11.16 15.04
CA THR A 186 18.65 11.87 16.24
C THR A 186 20.06 11.50 16.66
N ALA A 187 20.70 10.57 15.93
CA ALA A 187 22.11 10.20 16.08
C ALA A 187 22.68 9.82 14.71
N THR A 188 23.99 9.95 14.56
CA THR A 188 24.68 9.50 13.36
C THR A 188 24.82 7.97 13.39
N PRO A 189 24.43 7.24 12.34
CA PRO A 189 24.69 5.83 12.21
C PRO A 189 26.19 5.50 12.25
N PRO A 190 26.60 4.27 12.61
CA PRO A 190 28.01 3.90 12.73
C PRO A 190 28.84 4.06 11.45
N LYS A 191 28.19 3.92 10.29
CA LYS A 191 28.81 4.05 8.96
C LYS A 191 28.12 5.13 8.14
N GLN A 192 28.79 5.66 7.12
CA GLN A 192 28.20 6.59 6.17
C GLN A 192 27.16 5.92 5.25
N THR A 193 27.38 4.66 4.92
CA THR A 193 26.48 3.81 4.15
C THR A 193 26.54 2.39 4.69
N ASP A 194 25.42 1.71 4.77
CA ASP A 194 25.37 0.29 5.11
C ASP A 194 24.10 -0.38 4.57
N ILE A 195 24.16 -1.69 4.40
CA ILE A 195 23.00 -2.54 4.13
C ILE A 195 22.76 -3.38 5.38
N LEU A 196 21.71 -3.07 6.10
CA LEU A 196 21.35 -3.70 7.35
C LEU A 196 20.49 -4.94 7.09
N HIS A 197 20.88 -6.07 7.65
CA HIS A 197 20.13 -7.31 7.66
C HIS A 197 19.69 -7.62 9.10
N ALA A 198 18.40 -7.87 9.31
CA ALA A 198 17.87 -8.24 10.62
C ALA A 198 16.54 -9.00 10.47
N TYR A 199 15.95 -9.36 11.59
CA TYR A 199 14.69 -10.09 11.66
C TYR A 199 13.65 -9.30 12.43
N HIS A 200 12.47 -9.19 11.86
CA HIS A 200 11.36 -8.35 12.30
C HIS A 200 10.20 -9.21 12.80
N TRP A 201 9.69 -8.89 13.97
CA TRP A 201 8.46 -9.43 14.51
C TRP A 201 7.53 -8.31 14.95
N LYS A 202 6.23 -8.44 14.62
CA LYS A 202 5.19 -7.47 14.98
C LYS A 202 4.29 -8.06 16.04
N ASP A 203 4.14 -7.35 17.16
CA ASP A 203 3.08 -7.59 18.12
C ASP A 203 1.79 -6.92 17.62
N GLU A 204 0.80 -7.72 17.26
CA GLU A 204 -0.48 -7.24 16.74
C GLU A 204 -1.33 -6.53 17.81
N LYS A 205 -1.14 -6.83 19.10
CA LYS A 205 -1.90 -6.22 20.19
C LYS A 205 -1.44 -4.80 20.49
N THR A 206 -0.14 -4.60 20.55
CA THR A 206 0.46 -3.28 20.84
C THR A 206 0.78 -2.49 19.57
N ASN A 207 0.68 -3.15 18.40
CA ASN A 207 1.13 -2.61 17.11
C ASN A 207 2.57 -2.08 17.18
N THR A 208 3.46 -2.79 17.92
CA THR A 208 4.89 -2.50 18.03
C THR A 208 5.71 -3.56 17.31
N VAL A 209 6.94 -3.19 16.94
CA VAL A 209 7.87 -4.05 16.23
C VAL A 209 9.11 -4.26 17.06
N THR A 210 9.59 -5.51 17.10
CA THR A 210 10.86 -5.91 17.69
C THR A 210 11.80 -6.37 16.58
N ILE A 211 13.06 -5.93 16.64
CA ILE A 211 14.12 -6.34 15.73
C ILE A 211 15.10 -7.27 16.45
N SER A 212 15.64 -8.24 15.74
CA SER A 212 16.65 -9.19 16.22
C SER A 212 17.73 -9.38 15.14
N ASP A 213 18.99 -9.45 15.53
CA ASP A 213 20.11 -9.75 14.64
C ASP A 213 20.14 -11.23 14.20
N HIS A 214 19.42 -12.09 14.94
CA HIS A 214 19.38 -13.52 14.67
C HIS A 214 17.97 -13.99 14.31
N PRO A 215 17.84 -15.02 13.44
CA PRO A 215 16.55 -15.59 13.09
C PRO A 215 15.87 -16.19 14.34
N LYS A 216 14.57 -15.96 14.46
CA LYS A 216 13.70 -16.52 15.52
C LYS A 216 12.39 -16.99 14.91
N ALA A 217 11.74 -17.96 15.55
CA ALA A 217 10.43 -18.45 15.10
C ALA A 217 9.41 -17.29 15.03
N GLY A 218 8.72 -17.17 13.90
CA GLY A 218 7.75 -16.10 13.64
C GLY A 218 8.35 -14.77 13.18
N TYR A 219 9.65 -14.58 13.25
CA TYR A 219 10.33 -13.41 12.70
C TYR A 219 10.50 -13.53 11.20
N ARG A 220 10.52 -12.39 10.52
CA ARG A 220 10.72 -12.29 9.06
C ARG A 220 11.92 -11.43 8.77
N GLU A 221 12.74 -11.84 7.83
CA GLU A 221 13.89 -11.06 7.37
C GLU A 221 13.47 -9.69 6.86
N ILE A 222 14.28 -8.69 7.19
CA ILE A 222 14.21 -7.33 6.69
C ILE A 222 15.58 -6.87 6.21
N ILE A 223 15.58 -6.12 5.11
CA ILE A 223 16.78 -5.53 4.53
C ILE A 223 16.52 -4.04 4.30
N THR A 224 17.35 -3.20 4.93
CA THR A 224 17.27 -1.74 4.87
C THR A 224 18.64 -1.19 4.54
N GLU A 225 18.76 -0.49 3.42
CA GLU A 225 19.98 0.21 3.05
C GLU A 225 19.86 1.68 3.46
N TYR A 226 20.92 2.27 3.98
CA TYR A 226 20.96 3.69 4.27
C TYR A 226 22.23 4.37 3.76
N ARG A 227 22.11 5.68 3.51
CA ARG A 227 23.21 6.58 3.20
C ARG A 227 23.02 7.88 3.96
N VAL A 228 24.03 8.28 4.73
CA VAL A 228 24.06 9.61 5.39
C VAL A 228 24.31 10.66 4.31
N LEU A 229 23.43 11.67 4.26
CA LEU A 229 23.50 12.76 3.28
C LEU A 229 24.16 14.02 3.88
N GLN A 230 23.77 14.37 5.10
CA GLN A 230 24.27 15.55 5.81
C GLN A 230 24.13 15.37 7.31
N GLN A 231 25.06 15.97 8.07
CA GLN A 231 24.99 16.04 9.52
C GLN A 231 25.01 17.51 9.95
N GLN A 232 24.12 17.91 10.86
CA GLN A 232 24.01 19.27 11.34
C GLN A 232 23.33 19.29 12.72
N ASN A 233 23.91 20.05 13.67
CA ASN A 233 23.33 20.26 15.00
C ASN A 233 22.93 18.98 15.76
N GLY A 234 23.74 17.93 15.67
CA GLY A 234 23.47 16.63 16.31
C GLY A 234 22.34 15.81 15.66
N LEU A 235 21.85 16.27 14.49
CA LEU A 235 20.91 15.54 13.63
C LEU A 235 21.61 15.04 12.39
N CYS A 236 21.05 13.96 11.79
CA CYS A 236 21.57 13.37 10.59
C CYS A 236 20.44 13.24 9.56
N LEU A 237 20.58 13.83 8.38
CA LEU A 237 19.74 13.58 7.21
C LEU A 237 20.23 12.31 6.54
N ALA A 238 19.35 11.34 6.39
CA ALA A 238 19.67 10.09 5.74
C ALA A 238 18.68 9.76 4.63
N GLU A 239 19.20 9.10 3.61
CA GLU A 239 18.46 8.43 2.56
C GLU A 239 18.37 6.95 2.90
N ILE A 240 17.18 6.38 2.77
CA ILE A 240 16.91 4.98 3.06
C ILE A 240 16.34 4.31 1.81
N THR A 241 16.94 3.20 1.39
CA THR A 241 16.38 2.32 0.35
C THR A 241 15.82 1.06 1.00
N LEU A 242 14.55 0.75 0.70
CA LEU A 242 13.90 -0.46 1.21
C LEU A 242 13.97 -1.60 0.21
N HIS A 243 14.66 -2.69 0.58
CA HIS A 243 14.66 -3.96 -0.14
C HIS A 243 13.50 -4.88 0.33
N THR A 244 13.00 -4.69 1.53
CA THR A 244 11.79 -5.30 2.08
C THR A 244 10.85 -4.23 2.61
N GLY A 245 9.55 -4.50 2.74
CA GLY A 245 8.56 -3.51 3.19
C GLY A 245 7.66 -4.05 4.30
N ARG A 246 8.15 -4.04 5.56
CA ARG A 246 7.37 -4.44 6.74
C ARG A 246 6.88 -3.24 7.54
N THR A 247 5.85 -3.46 8.34
CA THR A 247 5.29 -2.43 9.24
C THR A 247 6.40 -1.79 10.08
N HIS A 248 6.46 -0.46 10.13
CA HIS A 248 7.45 0.32 10.88
C HIS A 248 8.92 -0.05 10.59
N GLN A 249 9.24 -0.70 9.47
CA GLN A 249 10.57 -1.27 9.23
C GLN A 249 11.69 -0.24 9.41
N ILE A 250 11.65 0.89 8.70
CA ILE A 250 12.68 1.94 8.81
C ILE A 250 12.80 2.42 10.26
N ARG A 251 11.67 2.70 10.89
CA ARG A 251 11.59 3.25 12.24
C ARG A 251 12.23 2.33 13.28
N ALA A 252 11.85 1.06 13.28
CA ALA A 252 12.37 0.07 14.22
C ALA A 252 13.82 -0.35 13.92
N HIS A 253 14.19 -0.46 12.63
CA HIS A 253 15.54 -0.89 12.23
C HIS A 253 16.57 0.19 12.52
N MET A 254 16.28 1.46 12.23
CA MET A 254 17.19 2.57 12.56
C MET A 254 17.32 2.75 14.08
N ALA A 255 16.25 2.56 14.85
CA ALA A 255 16.30 2.56 16.31
C ALA A 255 17.16 1.41 16.85
N HIS A 256 17.09 0.23 16.26
CA HIS A 256 17.89 -0.95 16.63
C HIS A 256 19.40 -0.71 16.51
N ILE A 257 19.84 0.06 15.52
CA ILE A 257 21.24 0.46 15.35
C ILE A 257 21.59 1.77 16.10
N HIS A 258 20.80 2.16 17.10
CA HIS A 258 20.98 3.34 17.93
C HIS A 258 20.95 4.69 17.20
N ALA A 259 20.36 4.74 16.01
CA ALA A 259 20.12 5.97 15.23
C ALA A 259 18.63 6.18 14.96
N PRO A 260 17.78 6.36 16.00
CA PRO A 260 16.34 6.44 15.82
C PRO A 260 15.92 7.71 15.06
N LEU A 261 14.74 7.67 14.44
CA LEU A 261 14.17 8.80 13.72
C LEU A 261 13.75 9.90 14.68
N ALA A 262 14.04 11.13 14.31
CA ALA A 262 13.55 12.32 15.00
C ALA A 262 12.01 12.38 14.91
N GLY A 263 11.36 12.71 16.03
CA GLY A 263 9.91 12.79 16.14
C GLY A 263 9.17 11.43 16.25
N ASP A 264 9.88 10.29 16.22
CA ASP A 264 9.23 8.99 16.38
C ASP A 264 8.79 8.78 17.84
N SER A 265 7.48 8.66 18.05
CA SER A 265 6.89 8.49 19.38
C SER A 265 6.98 7.07 19.94
N LYS A 266 7.28 6.05 19.06
CA LYS A 266 7.35 4.64 19.46
C LYS A 266 8.77 4.15 19.67
N TYR A 267 9.68 4.55 18.77
CA TYR A 267 11.05 4.02 18.71
C TYR A 267 12.10 5.12 18.90
N GLY A 268 11.68 6.39 18.95
CA GLY A 268 12.57 7.55 19.06
C GLY A 268 12.99 7.91 20.47
N ASP A 269 13.89 8.90 20.56
CA ASP A 269 14.31 9.50 21.81
C ASP A 269 13.30 10.57 22.25
N ARG A 270 12.55 10.29 23.31
CA ARG A 270 11.50 11.19 23.82
C ARG A 270 12.06 12.56 24.21
N ARG A 271 13.21 12.62 24.91
CA ARG A 271 13.80 13.91 25.37
C ARG A 271 14.21 14.79 24.20
N LYS A 272 14.86 14.19 23.18
CA LYS A 272 15.20 14.90 21.95
C LYS A 272 13.98 15.37 21.18
N ASN A 273 12.94 14.53 21.07
CA ASN A 273 11.70 14.89 20.41
C ASN A 273 11.00 16.07 21.08
N GLU A 274 10.97 16.10 22.42
CA GLU A 274 10.43 17.22 23.20
C GLU A 274 11.24 18.50 22.99
N SER A 275 12.58 18.41 23.03
CA SER A 275 13.47 19.59 22.83
C SER A 275 13.38 20.17 21.41
N LEU A 276 13.07 19.32 20.41
CA LEU A 276 12.90 19.73 19.01
C LEU A 276 11.46 20.10 18.66
N HIS A 277 10.53 20.00 19.62
CA HIS A 277 9.09 20.23 19.43
C HIS A 277 8.51 19.38 18.29
N LEU A 278 8.89 18.08 18.23
CA LEU A 278 8.45 17.14 17.21
C LEU A 278 7.35 16.23 17.75
N LYS A 279 6.26 16.09 16.96
CA LYS A 279 5.11 15.25 17.29
C LYS A 279 5.03 13.98 16.45
N HIS A 280 5.73 13.94 15.31
CA HIS A 280 5.68 12.86 14.34
C HIS A 280 7.07 12.58 13.77
N GLN A 281 7.29 11.32 13.39
CA GLN A 281 8.54 10.90 12.75
C GLN A 281 8.82 11.72 11.48
N LEU A 282 10.02 12.26 11.35
CA LEU A 282 10.49 12.93 10.14
C LEU A 282 10.91 11.88 9.12
N LEU A 283 9.94 11.39 8.36
CA LEU A 283 10.10 10.33 7.38
C LEU A 283 9.18 10.58 6.19
N CYS A 284 9.76 10.62 4.99
CA CYS A 284 9.05 10.82 3.73
C CYS A 284 9.42 9.73 2.71
N ALA A 285 8.42 9.07 2.13
CA ALA A 285 8.58 8.24 0.94
C ALA A 285 8.84 9.16 -0.25
N TYR A 286 10.11 9.40 -0.56
CA TYR A 286 10.54 10.51 -1.39
C TYR A 286 10.60 10.19 -2.87
N GLN A 287 10.99 8.94 -3.23
CA GLN A 287 11.22 8.59 -4.62
C GLN A 287 10.80 7.14 -4.90
N LEU A 288 10.21 6.92 -6.07
CA LEU A 288 9.91 5.62 -6.64
C LEU A 288 10.62 5.50 -7.98
N GLN A 289 11.36 4.41 -8.20
CA GLN A 289 12.00 4.11 -9.48
C GLN A 289 11.53 2.73 -9.96
N PHE A 290 11.09 2.67 -11.22
CA PHE A 290 10.47 1.50 -11.83
C PHE A 290 11.47 0.72 -12.69
N HIS A 291 11.51 -0.60 -12.52
CA HIS A 291 12.35 -1.54 -13.27
C HIS A 291 11.57 -2.78 -13.69
N PRO A 292 10.41 -2.64 -14.36
CA PRO A 292 9.67 -3.78 -14.89
C PRO A 292 10.47 -4.50 -15.95
N GLU A 293 10.18 -5.80 -16.15
CA GLU A 293 10.71 -6.58 -17.25
C GLU A 293 10.05 -6.16 -18.60
N ALA A 294 10.69 -6.57 -19.71
CA ALA A 294 10.23 -6.19 -21.05
C ALA A 294 8.86 -6.79 -21.44
N ASP A 295 8.48 -7.92 -20.82
CA ASP A 295 7.19 -8.58 -21.02
C ASP A 295 6.08 -8.10 -20.06
N SER A 296 6.40 -7.20 -19.14
CA SER A 296 5.43 -6.57 -18.24
C SER A 296 4.47 -5.66 -19.03
N CYS A 297 3.19 -5.65 -18.66
CA CYS A 297 2.24 -4.67 -19.19
C CYS A 297 2.60 -3.22 -18.77
N LEU A 298 3.50 -3.06 -17.80
CA LEU A 298 4.06 -1.77 -17.37
C LEU A 298 5.49 -1.53 -17.86
N ALA A 299 5.96 -2.27 -18.88
CA ALA A 299 7.34 -2.16 -19.43
C ALA A 299 7.70 -0.72 -19.84
N TYR A 300 6.73 0.09 -20.26
CA TYR A 300 6.91 1.49 -20.62
C TYR A 300 7.39 2.39 -19.47
N LEU A 301 7.27 1.92 -18.21
CA LEU A 301 7.77 2.61 -17.03
C LEU A 301 9.24 2.29 -16.73
N ASN A 302 9.91 1.42 -17.51
CA ASN A 302 11.28 1.05 -17.20
C ASN A 302 12.21 2.26 -17.19
N GLY A 303 12.97 2.40 -16.09
CA GLY A 303 13.84 3.57 -15.85
C GLY A 303 13.10 4.83 -15.37
N LYS A 304 11.77 4.85 -15.38
CA LYS A 304 10.99 6.01 -14.91
C LYS A 304 11.19 6.21 -13.41
N THR A 305 11.42 7.47 -13.05
CA THR A 305 11.54 7.90 -11.65
C THR A 305 10.48 8.96 -11.35
N VAL A 306 9.73 8.75 -10.28
CA VAL A 306 8.81 9.75 -9.72
C VAL A 306 9.35 10.20 -8.37
N THR A 307 9.52 11.51 -8.21
CA THR A 307 10.12 12.12 -7.03
C THR A 307 9.13 13.14 -6.43
N ALA A 308 8.91 13.09 -5.13
CA ALA A 308 8.12 14.06 -4.40
C ALA A 308 8.88 15.40 -4.27
N SER A 309 8.16 16.46 -3.94
CA SER A 309 8.79 17.69 -3.48
C SER A 309 9.66 17.41 -2.25
N LEU A 310 10.70 18.20 -2.07
CA LEU A 310 11.56 18.08 -0.88
C LEU A 310 10.70 18.33 0.37
N PRO A 311 10.67 17.42 1.34
CA PRO A 311 9.81 17.58 2.52
C PRO A 311 10.28 18.74 3.40
N ASP A 312 9.34 19.47 4.01
CA ASP A 312 9.60 20.67 4.81
C ASP A 312 10.64 20.49 5.92
N PHE A 313 10.70 19.29 6.50
CA PHE A 313 11.67 19.01 7.54
C PHE A 313 13.13 19.08 7.03
N VAL A 314 13.37 18.83 5.73
CA VAL A 314 14.72 18.97 5.17
C VAL A 314 15.10 20.46 5.14
N SER A 315 14.24 21.31 4.60
CA SER A 315 14.51 22.77 4.56
C SER A 315 14.65 23.36 5.97
N ARG A 316 13.86 22.85 6.92
CA ARG A 316 13.87 23.32 8.32
C ARG A 316 15.17 22.97 9.06
N PHE A 317 15.64 21.73 8.94
CA PHE A 317 16.78 21.24 9.73
C PHE A 317 18.10 21.19 8.95
N PHE A 318 18.04 21.24 7.63
CA PHE A 318 19.21 21.18 6.73
C PHE A 318 19.07 22.21 5.58
N PRO A 319 19.04 23.52 5.90
CA PRO A 319 18.75 24.57 4.91
C PRO A 319 19.80 24.65 3.78
N THR A 320 20.99 24.12 3.99
CA THR A 320 22.07 24.10 2.98
C THR A 320 22.03 22.84 2.10
N PHE A 321 21.11 21.90 2.38
CA PHE A 321 20.97 20.70 1.59
C PHE A 321 20.38 21.00 0.21
N SER A 322 21.05 20.53 -0.84
CA SER A 322 20.53 20.59 -2.21
C SER A 322 20.37 19.18 -2.76
N SER A 323 19.20 18.89 -3.32
CA SER A 323 18.94 17.60 -3.99
C SER A 323 19.89 17.32 -5.16
N LYS A 324 20.56 18.35 -5.70
CA LYS A 324 21.60 18.21 -6.74
C LYS A 324 22.87 17.54 -6.21
N ASN A 325 23.09 17.54 -4.90
CA ASN A 325 24.26 16.92 -4.25
C ASN A 325 24.06 15.43 -3.92
N ARG A 326 23.05 14.78 -4.48
CA ARG A 326 22.74 13.34 -4.28
C ARG A 326 23.56 12.39 -5.15
N LYS A 327 24.64 12.88 -5.82
CA LYS A 327 25.54 12.05 -6.65
C LYS A 327 26.41 11.13 -5.81
#